data_8ce505a741e376cfe3566f215aed8451
#
_entry.id   8ce505a741e376cfe3566f215aed8451
#
_cell.length_a   1.000
_cell.length_b   1.000
_cell.length_c   1.000
_cell.angle_alpha   90.00
_cell.angle_beta   90.00
_cell.angle_gamma   90.00
#
_symmetry.space_group_name_H-M   'P 1'
#
loop_
_entity.id
_entity.type
_entity.pdbx_description
1 polymer ?
#
loop_
_entity_poly.entity_id
_entity_poly.type
_entity_poly.pdbx_seq_one_letter_code
_entity_poly.pdbx_strand_id
1 'polypeptide(L)'
;LSCVYVDETRPLLQGARLTAAELVSSQIPVRLISDSMAADVMKRKKIDAVIVGADRIAGNGDTANKIGTYGIAVLCKYHQIPFYVAAPFSTFDFSISSGKDIPIEERNPDEVRMVQGIYIAPKNIPVYNPSFDITPNELITGIITEKGALKAPYYISIKQFERSLKYE
;
A
#
# COMPACT_ATOMS: atom_id res chain seq x y z
N LEU A 1 18.22 6.39 9.47
CA LEU A 1 17.65 5.34 8.62
C LEU A 1 18.77 4.42 8.14
N SER A 2 18.72 3.13 8.51
CA SER A 2 19.81 2.19 8.18
C SER A 2 19.64 1.55 6.79
N CYS A 3 18.42 1.16 6.42
CA CYS A 3 18.10 0.59 5.11
C CYS A 3 16.59 0.55 4.89
N VAL A 4 16.15 0.75 3.65
CA VAL A 4 14.79 0.50 3.19
C VAL A 4 14.76 -0.78 2.36
N TYR A 5 13.86 -1.70 2.68
CA TYR A 5 13.53 -2.84 1.82
C TYR A 5 12.32 -2.44 0.96
N VAL A 6 12.45 -2.59 -0.35
CA VAL A 6 11.40 -2.21 -1.31
C VAL A 6 10.94 -3.45 -2.05
N ASP A 7 9.63 -3.74 -1.95
CA ASP A 7 8.99 -4.77 -2.75
C ASP A 7 8.97 -4.36 -4.22
N GLU A 8 9.24 -5.29 -5.15
CA GLU A 8 9.22 -5.01 -6.59
C GLU A 8 7.86 -4.58 -7.12
N THR A 9 6.79 -4.96 -6.45
CA THR A 9 5.39 -4.63 -6.77
C THR A 9 4.94 -5.21 -8.10
N ARG A 10 4.74 -6.54 -8.17
CA ARG A 10 4.09 -7.17 -9.32
C ARG A 10 2.64 -6.67 -9.46
N PRO A 11 2.02 -6.65 -10.68
CA PRO A 11 2.63 -7.06 -11.95
C PRO A 11 3.45 -5.98 -12.66
N LEU A 12 3.21 -4.68 -12.40
CA LEU A 12 3.81 -3.58 -13.18
C LEU A 12 5.16 -3.08 -12.63
N LEU A 13 5.66 -3.67 -11.54
CA LEU A 13 6.99 -3.43 -10.97
C LEU A 13 7.24 -1.96 -10.58
N GLN A 14 6.23 -1.25 -10.06
CA GLN A 14 6.38 0.16 -9.67
C GLN A 14 7.39 0.32 -8.52
N GLY A 15 7.46 -0.62 -7.58
CA GLY A 15 8.45 -0.60 -6.51
C GLY A 15 9.87 -0.68 -7.05
N ALA A 16 10.11 -1.59 -8.01
CA ALA A 16 11.42 -1.73 -8.65
C ALA A 16 11.76 -0.53 -9.54
N ARG A 17 10.78 -0.04 -10.31
CA ARG A 17 11.02 0.97 -11.36
C ARG A 17 11.01 2.39 -10.84
N LEU A 18 10.18 2.69 -9.84
CA LEU A 18 9.98 4.05 -9.32
C LEU A 18 10.55 4.18 -7.91
N THR A 19 10.00 3.50 -6.92
CA THR A 19 10.38 3.67 -5.52
C THR A 19 11.87 3.40 -5.27
N ALA A 20 12.40 2.32 -5.83
CA ALA A 20 13.84 2.02 -5.70
C ALA A 20 14.71 3.09 -6.37
N ALA A 21 14.31 3.58 -7.55
CA ALA A 21 15.05 4.63 -8.26
C ALA A 21 15.05 5.96 -7.49
N GLU A 22 13.91 6.35 -6.91
CA GLU A 22 13.79 7.57 -6.09
C GLU A 22 14.65 7.49 -4.83
N LEU A 23 14.65 6.34 -4.14
CA LEU A 23 15.47 6.14 -2.94
C LEU A 23 16.97 6.17 -3.26
N VAL A 24 17.38 5.54 -4.37
CA VAL A 24 18.78 5.61 -4.85
C VAL A 24 19.17 7.05 -5.18
N SER A 25 18.33 7.77 -5.93
CA SER A 25 18.55 9.19 -6.25
C SER A 25 18.70 10.07 -5.00
N SER A 26 17.94 9.74 -3.96
CA SER A 26 17.97 10.43 -2.67
C SER A 26 19.09 9.95 -1.74
N GLN A 27 19.97 9.07 -2.22
CA GLN A 27 21.09 8.49 -1.46
C GLN A 27 20.64 7.76 -0.18
N ILE A 28 19.42 7.19 -0.20
CA ILE A 28 18.88 6.39 0.90
C ILE A 28 19.32 4.93 0.69
N PRO A 29 19.94 4.27 1.68
CA PRO A 29 20.30 2.88 1.58
C PRO A 29 19.05 2.02 1.31
N VAL A 30 19.04 1.30 0.18
CA VAL A 30 17.90 0.53 -0.30
C VAL A 30 18.28 -0.89 -0.71
N ARG A 31 17.37 -1.82 -0.52
CA ARG A 31 17.45 -3.19 -1.03
C ARG A 31 16.14 -3.54 -1.71
N LEU A 32 16.23 -3.86 -2.98
CA LEU A 32 15.08 -4.39 -3.72
C LEU A 32 14.87 -5.86 -3.37
N ILE A 33 13.63 -6.24 -3.16
CA ILE A 33 13.19 -7.62 -2.92
C ILE A 33 12.00 -7.96 -3.82
N SER A 34 11.79 -9.24 -4.10
CA SER A 34 10.52 -9.66 -4.70
C SER A 34 9.41 -9.68 -3.64
N ASP A 35 8.15 -9.47 -4.07
CA ASP A 35 7.00 -9.36 -3.16
C ASP A 35 6.87 -10.57 -2.21
N SER A 36 7.25 -11.77 -2.68
CA SER A 36 7.23 -13.00 -1.89
C SER A 36 8.29 -13.06 -0.77
N MET A 37 9.27 -12.15 -0.76
CA MET A 37 10.34 -12.14 0.25
C MET A 37 9.99 -11.34 1.50
N ALA A 38 8.94 -10.52 1.47
CA ALA A 38 8.58 -9.64 2.57
C ALA A 38 8.44 -10.38 3.92
N ALA A 39 7.77 -11.52 3.93
CA ALA A 39 7.60 -12.34 5.13
C ALA A 39 8.94 -12.84 5.73
N ASP A 40 9.86 -13.30 4.87
CA ASP A 40 11.18 -13.75 5.32
C ASP A 40 12.03 -12.59 5.84
N VAL A 41 11.95 -11.43 5.18
CA VAL A 41 12.63 -10.20 5.63
C VAL A 41 12.11 -9.78 7.01
N MET A 42 10.79 -9.73 7.23
CA MET A 42 10.19 -9.39 8.52
C MET A 42 10.60 -10.38 9.62
N LYS A 43 10.69 -11.66 9.29
CA LYS A 43 11.11 -12.72 10.23
C LYS A 43 12.58 -12.62 10.60
N ARG A 44 13.47 -12.33 9.64
CA ARG A 44 14.94 -12.41 9.82
C ARG A 44 15.60 -11.09 10.13
N LYS A 45 14.97 -9.99 9.80
CA LYS A 45 15.51 -8.65 9.96
C LYS A 45 14.70 -7.87 10.96
N LYS A 46 15.36 -6.95 11.65
CA LYS A 46 14.64 -5.99 12.49
C LYS A 46 14.06 -4.91 11.57
N ILE A 47 12.77 -4.99 11.31
CA ILE A 47 12.00 -3.99 10.59
C ILE A 47 11.28 -3.12 11.61
N ASP A 48 11.55 -1.82 11.61
CA ASP A 48 11.00 -0.89 12.60
C ASP A 48 9.60 -0.40 12.22
N ALA A 49 9.30 -0.30 10.92
CA ALA A 49 8.00 0.11 10.41
C ALA A 49 7.85 -0.26 8.93
N VAL A 50 6.60 -0.34 8.49
CA VAL A 50 6.23 -0.42 7.08
C VAL A 50 5.41 0.81 6.70
N ILE A 51 5.69 1.39 5.54
CA ILE A 51 4.98 2.56 5.00
C ILE A 51 4.53 2.21 3.58
N VAL A 52 3.26 2.45 3.30
CA VAL A 52 2.65 2.30 1.97
C VAL A 52 1.91 3.58 1.58
N GLY A 53 1.63 3.75 0.29
CA GLY A 53 0.72 4.78 -0.18
C GLY A 53 -0.74 4.37 -0.04
N ALA A 54 -1.63 5.17 -0.66
CA ALA A 54 -3.03 4.81 -0.85
C ALA A 54 -3.53 5.32 -2.19
N ASP A 55 -4.38 4.54 -2.84
CA ASP A 55 -5.17 4.96 -3.99
C ASP A 55 -6.47 5.64 -3.53
N ARG A 56 -7.10 5.11 -2.48
CA ARG A 56 -8.33 5.65 -1.89
C ARG A 56 -8.44 5.26 -0.42
N ILE A 57 -8.92 6.20 0.41
CA ILE A 57 -9.18 5.99 1.85
C ILE A 57 -10.65 6.29 2.11
N ALA A 58 -11.39 5.31 2.63
CA ALA A 58 -12.79 5.45 3.00
C ALA A 58 -12.96 6.21 4.33
N GLY A 59 -14.19 6.68 4.62
CA GLY A 59 -14.51 7.44 5.83
C GLY A 59 -14.24 6.71 7.15
N ASN A 60 -14.16 5.38 7.15
CA ASN A 60 -13.78 4.59 8.33
C ASN A 60 -12.27 4.32 8.42
N GLY A 61 -11.47 4.74 7.43
CA GLY A 61 -10.02 4.52 7.36
C GLY A 61 -9.59 3.26 6.63
N ASP A 62 -10.51 2.43 6.13
CA ASP A 62 -10.15 1.34 5.24
C ASP A 62 -9.48 1.90 3.99
N THR A 63 -8.40 1.27 3.57
CA THR A 63 -7.52 1.83 2.54
C THR A 63 -7.38 0.89 1.36
N ALA A 64 -7.72 1.38 0.16
CA ALA A 64 -7.38 0.74 -1.09
C ALA A 64 -5.97 1.18 -1.51
N ASN A 65 -5.12 0.21 -1.82
CA ASN A 65 -3.79 0.47 -2.39
C ASN A 65 -3.37 -0.67 -3.31
N LYS A 66 -2.22 -0.52 -3.95
CA LYS A 66 -1.69 -1.50 -4.89
C LYS A 66 -1.80 -2.92 -4.33
N ILE A 67 -2.26 -3.84 -5.19
CA ILE A 67 -2.40 -5.27 -4.84
C ILE A 67 -1.15 -5.79 -4.12
N GLY A 68 -1.35 -6.52 -3.02
CA GLY A 68 -0.31 -6.99 -2.11
C GLY A 68 -0.24 -6.22 -0.78
N THR A 69 -0.79 -5.00 -0.73
CA THR A 69 -0.77 -4.15 0.49
C THR A 69 -1.46 -4.82 1.67
N TYR A 70 -2.63 -5.44 1.46
CA TYR A 70 -3.32 -6.19 2.50
C TYR A 70 -2.48 -7.34 3.07
N GLY A 71 -1.81 -8.09 2.18
CA GLY A 71 -0.91 -9.17 2.61
C GLY A 71 0.23 -8.66 3.50
N ILE A 72 0.84 -7.53 3.14
CA ILE A 72 1.88 -6.88 3.96
C ILE A 72 1.32 -6.40 5.30
N ALA A 73 0.12 -5.81 5.34
CA ALA A 73 -0.50 -5.38 6.59
C ALA A 73 -0.78 -6.57 7.55
N VAL A 74 -1.22 -7.71 7.02
CA VAL A 74 -1.40 -8.95 7.78
C VAL A 74 -0.06 -9.45 8.35
N LEU A 75 1.00 -9.44 7.54
CA LEU A 75 2.34 -9.81 8.00
C LEU A 75 2.84 -8.85 9.09
N CYS A 76 2.62 -7.55 8.94
CA CYS A 76 2.95 -6.54 9.95
C CYS A 76 2.24 -6.83 11.27
N LYS A 77 0.95 -7.15 11.23
CA LYS A 77 0.17 -7.53 12.42
C LYS A 77 0.74 -8.77 13.11
N TYR A 78 1.07 -9.80 12.33
CA TYR A 78 1.65 -11.05 12.84
C TYR A 78 3.02 -10.82 13.51
N HIS A 79 3.87 -10.01 12.87
CA HIS A 79 5.22 -9.71 13.36
C HIS A 79 5.29 -8.52 14.34
N GLN A 80 4.14 -7.91 14.69
CA GLN A 80 4.05 -6.74 15.59
C GLN A 80 4.86 -5.53 15.07
N ILE A 81 4.88 -5.34 13.76
CA ILE A 81 5.54 -4.23 13.10
C ILE A 81 4.50 -3.13 12.84
N PRO A 82 4.75 -1.86 13.19
CA PRO A 82 3.86 -0.76 12.87
C PRO A 82 3.68 -0.62 11.35
N PHE A 83 2.41 -0.49 10.91
CA PHE A 83 2.03 -0.34 9.52
C PHE A 83 1.36 1.02 9.30
N TYR A 84 1.96 1.85 8.46
CA TYR A 84 1.50 3.21 8.18
C TYR A 84 1.06 3.37 6.73
N VAL A 85 0.01 4.17 6.54
CA VAL A 85 -0.42 4.67 5.24
C VAL A 85 0.00 6.13 5.13
N ALA A 86 0.72 6.51 4.08
CA ALA A 86 1.10 7.89 3.80
C ALA A 86 0.40 8.35 2.51
N ALA A 87 -0.52 9.31 2.61
CA ALA A 87 -1.30 9.76 1.48
C ALA A 87 -1.78 11.20 1.69
N PRO A 88 -1.89 12.01 0.62
CA PRO A 88 -2.43 13.35 0.73
C PRO A 88 -3.94 13.33 1.02
N PHE A 89 -4.44 14.44 1.52
CA PHE A 89 -5.87 14.60 1.82
C PHE A 89 -6.79 14.28 0.62
N SER A 90 -6.37 14.62 -0.58
CA SER A 90 -7.12 14.34 -1.81
C SER A 90 -7.41 12.86 -2.07
N THR A 91 -6.73 11.96 -1.35
CA THR A 91 -6.94 10.51 -1.43
C THR A 91 -8.16 10.05 -0.63
N PHE A 92 -8.66 10.86 0.31
CA PHE A 92 -9.83 10.52 1.12
C PHE A 92 -11.12 10.68 0.32
N ASP A 93 -11.96 9.65 0.34
CA ASP A 93 -13.30 9.67 -0.24
C ASP A 93 -14.35 9.60 0.88
N PHE A 94 -14.84 10.76 1.29
CA PHE A 94 -15.82 10.88 2.39
C PHE A 94 -17.23 10.42 1.99
N SER A 95 -17.48 10.18 0.69
CA SER A 95 -18.75 9.62 0.21
C SER A 95 -18.84 8.12 0.42
N ILE A 96 -17.70 7.45 0.60
CA ILE A 96 -17.59 6.00 0.84
C ILE A 96 -17.40 5.75 2.34
N SER A 97 -18.32 5.01 2.95
CA SER A 97 -18.31 4.78 4.39
C SER A 97 -17.32 3.70 4.82
N SER A 98 -17.05 2.71 3.98
CA SER A 98 -16.15 1.59 4.28
C SER A 98 -15.44 1.08 3.02
N GLY A 99 -14.37 0.33 3.22
CA GLY A 99 -13.60 -0.29 2.12
C GLY A 99 -14.40 -1.24 1.26
N LYS A 100 -15.51 -1.80 1.78
CA LYS A 100 -16.41 -2.70 1.01
C LYS A 100 -17.07 -2.02 -0.18
N ASP A 101 -17.21 -0.70 -0.11
CA ASP A 101 -17.88 0.11 -1.12
C ASP A 101 -16.89 0.68 -2.15
N ILE A 102 -15.59 0.46 -1.97
CA ILE A 102 -14.56 0.90 -2.93
C ILE A 102 -14.55 -0.03 -4.14
N PRO A 103 -14.84 0.47 -5.35
CA PRO A 103 -14.77 -0.35 -6.56
C PRO A 103 -13.31 -0.70 -6.89
N ILE A 104 -13.03 -1.98 -7.14
CA ILE A 104 -11.71 -2.46 -7.53
C ILE A 104 -11.74 -2.83 -9.02
N GLU A 105 -10.89 -2.17 -9.78
CA GLU A 105 -10.70 -2.45 -11.21
C GLU A 105 -9.93 -3.77 -11.41
N GLU A 106 -10.42 -4.60 -12.31
CA GLU A 106 -9.66 -5.75 -12.81
C GLU A 106 -8.97 -5.37 -14.11
N ARG A 107 -7.67 -5.58 -14.18
CA ARG A 107 -6.81 -5.10 -15.25
C ARG A 107 -6.49 -6.17 -16.29
N ASN A 108 -5.79 -5.75 -17.35
CA ASN A 108 -5.43 -6.65 -18.46
C ASN A 108 -4.66 -7.88 -17.93
N PRO A 109 -5.10 -9.10 -18.25
CA PRO A 109 -4.43 -10.34 -17.87
C PRO A 109 -2.96 -10.42 -18.31
N ASP A 110 -2.59 -9.78 -19.40
CA ASP A 110 -1.22 -9.82 -19.90
C ASP A 110 -0.22 -9.07 -18.98
N GLU A 111 -0.68 -8.17 -18.13
CA GLU A 111 0.18 -7.57 -17.09
C GLU A 111 0.78 -8.65 -16.16
N VAL A 112 0.02 -9.72 -15.91
CA VAL A 112 0.49 -10.86 -15.09
C VAL A 112 1.23 -11.90 -15.93
N ARG A 113 0.73 -12.18 -17.15
CA ARG A 113 1.33 -13.20 -18.04
C ARG A 113 2.66 -12.79 -18.63
N MET A 114 2.96 -11.50 -18.68
CA MET A 114 4.13 -10.96 -19.36
C MET A 114 5.03 -10.16 -18.43
N VAL A 115 6.31 -10.15 -18.74
CA VAL A 115 7.29 -9.22 -18.16
C VAL A 115 8.13 -8.66 -19.34
N GLN A 116 8.18 -7.33 -19.44
CA GLN A 116 8.92 -6.65 -20.51
C GLN A 116 8.60 -7.15 -21.94
N GLY A 117 7.32 -7.45 -22.20
CA GLY A 117 6.86 -7.94 -23.49
C GLY A 117 7.09 -9.45 -23.74
N ILE A 118 7.66 -10.17 -22.79
CA ILE A 118 7.93 -11.61 -22.89
C ILE A 118 6.89 -12.37 -22.06
N TYR A 119 6.24 -13.36 -22.67
CA TYR A 119 5.34 -14.27 -21.94
C TYR A 119 6.13 -15.16 -20.98
N ILE A 120 5.76 -15.11 -19.71
CA ILE A 120 6.28 -15.97 -18.62
C ILE A 120 5.29 -17.06 -18.23
N ALA A 121 4.08 -17.03 -18.78
CA ALA A 121 3.02 -18.00 -18.56
C ALA A 121 2.35 -18.35 -19.89
N PRO A 122 1.61 -19.48 -19.98
CA PRO A 122 0.82 -19.80 -21.19
C PRO A 122 -0.15 -18.67 -21.56
N LYS A 123 -0.23 -18.31 -22.84
CA LYS A 123 -1.03 -17.17 -23.32
C LYS A 123 -2.53 -17.25 -22.99
N ASN A 124 -3.05 -18.46 -22.91
CA ASN A 124 -4.48 -18.73 -22.70
C ASN A 124 -4.84 -19.12 -21.26
N ILE A 125 -3.88 -19.03 -20.30
CA ILE A 125 -4.21 -19.29 -18.90
C ILE A 125 -5.14 -18.19 -18.36
N PRO A 126 -6.25 -18.50 -17.67
CA PRO A 126 -7.05 -17.49 -16.97
C PRO A 126 -6.21 -16.75 -15.92
N VAL A 127 -6.45 -15.46 -15.76
CA VAL A 127 -5.73 -14.60 -14.82
C VAL A 127 -6.75 -13.81 -14.00
N TYR A 128 -6.50 -13.71 -12.71
CA TYR A 128 -7.12 -12.77 -11.80
C TYR A 128 -6.14 -11.64 -11.52
N ASN A 129 -6.48 -10.40 -11.91
CA ASN A 129 -5.56 -9.25 -11.85
C ASN A 129 -6.26 -7.99 -11.31
N PRO A 130 -6.69 -7.98 -10.03
CA PRO A 130 -7.19 -6.75 -9.42
C PRO A 130 -6.06 -5.73 -9.26
N SER A 131 -6.35 -4.46 -9.53
CA SER A 131 -5.36 -3.36 -9.40
C SER A 131 -4.93 -3.13 -7.96
N PHE A 132 -5.89 -3.24 -7.04
CA PHE A 132 -5.77 -2.86 -5.64
C PHE A 132 -6.36 -3.94 -4.75
N ASP A 133 -5.95 -3.94 -3.48
CA ASP A 133 -6.65 -4.63 -2.40
C ASP A 133 -7.05 -3.66 -1.29
N ILE A 134 -7.95 -4.11 -0.41
CA ILE A 134 -8.44 -3.31 0.69
C ILE A 134 -7.77 -3.76 1.98
N THR A 135 -7.09 -2.83 2.64
CA THR A 135 -6.56 -3.02 3.99
C THR A 135 -7.56 -2.49 5.00
N PRO A 136 -8.12 -3.35 5.87
CA PRO A 136 -8.98 -2.92 6.97
C PRO A 136 -8.24 -1.96 7.92
N ASN A 137 -8.94 -0.94 8.39
CA ASN A 137 -8.36 0.10 9.24
C ASN A 137 -7.76 -0.43 10.55
N GLU A 138 -8.22 -1.57 11.06
CA GLU A 138 -7.70 -2.25 12.26
C GLU A 138 -6.27 -2.79 12.11
N LEU A 139 -5.77 -2.91 10.88
CA LEU A 139 -4.39 -3.28 10.58
C LEU A 139 -3.48 -2.06 10.43
N ILE A 140 -4.03 -0.85 10.41
CA ILE A 140 -3.30 0.39 10.15
C ILE A 140 -2.96 1.05 11.49
N THR A 141 -1.69 1.30 11.75
CA THR A 141 -1.20 1.96 12.96
C THR A 141 -1.44 3.48 12.92
N GLY A 142 -1.33 4.07 11.75
CA GLY A 142 -1.57 5.51 11.53
C GLY A 142 -1.65 5.86 10.07
N ILE A 143 -2.42 6.91 9.74
CA ILE A 143 -2.49 7.50 8.42
C ILE A 143 -1.79 8.85 8.46
N ILE A 144 -0.74 9.01 7.67
CA ILE A 144 0.10 10.21 7.62
C ILE A 144 -0.35 11.06 6.43
N THR A 145 -0.65 12.33 6.70
CA THR A 145 -1.05 13.30 5.69
C THR A 145 -0.16 14.54 5.77
N GLU A 146 -0.27 15.43 4.78
CA GLU A 146 0.40 16.74 4.80
C GLU A 146 -0.06 17.65 5.95
N LYS A 147 -1.18 17.33 6.59
CA LYS A 147 -1.74 18.07 7.73
C LYS A 147 -1.53 17.37 9.08
N GLY A 148 -0.80 16.27 9.09
CA GLY A 148 -0.48 15.51 10.30
C GLY A 148 -0.89 14.04 10.25
N ALA A 149 -0.72 13.36 11.37
CA ALA A 149 -0.99 11.92 11.49
C ALA A 149 -2.33 11.66 12.17
N LEU A 150 -3.18 10.87 11.51
CA LEU A 150 -4.44 10.38 12.04
C LEU A 150 -4.22 9.03 12.73
N LYS A 151 -4.90 8.82 13.85
CA LYS A 151 -4.85 7.58 14.64
C LYS A 151 -6.25 7.01 14.87
N ALA A 152 -6.32 5.73 15.15
CA ALA A 152 -7.57 5.09 15.54
C ALA A 152 -8.15 5.72 16.85
N PRO A 153 -9.47 5.78 17.01
CA PRO A 153 -10.50 5.29 16.08
C PRO A 153 -10.65 6.20 14.85
N TYR A 154 -10.42 5.62 13.67
CA TYR A 154 -10.32 6.41 12.43
C TYR A 154 -11.61 7.13 12.05
N TYR A 155 -12.78 6.55 12.30
CA TYR A 155 -14.07 7.22 12.04
C TYR A 155 -14.24 8.55 12.81
N ILE A 156 -13.54 8.72 13.95
CA ILE A 156 -13.50 9.97 14.71
C ILE A 156 -12.46 10.92 14.11
N SER A 157 -11.21 10.44 14.01
CA SER A 157 -10.09 11.29 13.59
C SER A 157 -10.24 11.80 12.15
N ILE A 158 -10.75 10.97 11.24
CA ILE A 158 -11.03 11.35 9.85
C ILE A 158 -12.18 12.39 9.79
N LYS A 159 -13.25 12.21 10.58
CA LYS A 159 -14.35 13.16 10.62
C LYS A 159 -13.95 14.53 11.21
N GLN A 160 -13.07 14.52 12.20
CA GLN A 160 -12.49 15.75 12.75
C GLN A 160 -11.61 16.44 11.70
N PHE A 161 -10.81 15.67 11.00
CA PHE A 161 -9.94 16.11 9.92
C PHE A 161 -10.76 16.73 8.76
N GLU A 162 -11.82 16.08 8.31
CA GLU A 162 -12.73 16.62 7.28
C GLU A 162 -13.33 17.99 7.69
N ARG A 163 -13.71 18.13 8.97
CA ARG A 163 -14.26 19.39 9.48
C ARG A 163 -13.24 20.51 9.48
N SER A 164 -11.99 20.24 9.87
CA SER A 164 -10.95 21.28 9.92
C SER A 164 -10.68 21.91 8.55
N LEU A 165 -10.93 21.19 7.47
CA LEU A 165 -10.70 21.64 6.10
C LEU A 165 -11.82 22.54 5.55
N LYS A 166 -13.04 22.46 6.13
CA LYS A 166 -14.16 23.31 5.74
C LYS A 166 -14.06 24.74 6.31
N TYR A 167 -13.11 24.97 7.22
CA TYR A 167 -12.91 26.26 7.90
C TYR A 167 -11.58 26.94 7.55
N GLU A 168 -10.78 26.37 6.61
CA GLU A 168 -9.64 26.99 5.96
C GLU A 168 -10.04 27.56 4.59
#